data_f1e9a6fadba9078dc4bbac47758d7ab6
#
_entry.id   f1e9a6fadba9078dc4bbac47758d7ab6
#
_cell.length_a   1.000
_cell.length_b   1.000
_cell.length_c   1.000
_cell.angle_alpha   90.00
_cell.angle_beta   90.00
_cell.angle_gamma   90.00
#
_symmetry.space_group_name_H-M   'P 1'
#
loop_
_entity.id
_entity.type
_entity.pdbx_description
1 polymer ?
#
loop_
_entity_poly.entity_id
_entity_poly.type
_entity_poly.pdbx_seq_one_letter_code
_entity_poly.pdbx_strand_id
1 'polypeptide(L)'
;GESRLVINEAHARFGRIDILVNNVGGTIWAKPFEQYAEDEIEAEVRRSLFPTLWGCRAVLPFMIAQQAGTIVNVSSVATRGVNRVPYGAAKGGVNALTACFAFECAGHGIRVLGIAPGGTEAPPRRIPRNPVAADEQTQAWYRQIVEQTVESSLMKRYGTLDEQAAAILFLASDEASYITGTILPVAGGDQG
;
A
#
# COMPACT_ATOMS: atom_id res chain seq x y z
N GLY A 1 16.47 11.20 -3.00
CA GLY A 1 15.99 9.99 -3.67
C GLY A 1 14.91 10.32 -4.70
N GLU A 2 14.52 9.38 -5.53
CA GLU A 2 13.59 9.55 -6.66
C GLU A 2 12.23 10.12 -6.27
N SER A 3 11.62 9.64 -5.17
CA SER A 3 10.33 10.19 -4.69
C SER A 3 10.39 11.70 -4.46
N ARG A 4 11.50 12.23 -3.93
CA ARG A 4 11.68 13.67 -3.72
C ARG A 4 11.79 14.42 -5.06
N LEU A 5 12.44 13.84 -6.05
CA LEU A 5 12.55 14.48 -7.37
C LEU A 5 11.19 14.63 -8.03
N VAL A 6 10.39 13.55 -8.07
CA VAL A 6 9.04 13.57 -8.65
C VAL A 6 8.13 14.57 -7.94
N ILE A 7 8.15 14.61 -6.61
CA ILE A 7 7.30 15.51 -5.82
C ILE A 7 7.75 16.97 -6.01
N ASN A 8 9.06 17.25 -6.01
CA ASN A 8 9.57 18.59 -6.27
C ASN A 8 9.23 19.09 -7.68
N GLU A 9 9.32 18.23 -8.69
CA GLU A 9 8.95 18.55 -10.06
C GLU A 9 7.44 18.86 -10.17
N ALA A 10 6.60 18.04 -9.56
CA ALA A 10 5.16 18.28 -9.52
C ALA A 10 4.83 19.62 -8.85
N HIS A 11 5.45 19.93 -7.70
CA HIS A 11 5.25 21.22 -7.03
C HIS A 11 5.77 22.39 -7.88
N ALA A 12 6.94 22.25 -8.49
CA ALA A 12 7.50 23.31 -9.35
C ALA A 12 6.61 23.60 -10.56
N ARG A 13 5.94 22.57 -11.11
CA ARG A 13 5.07 22.68 -12.28
C ARG A 13 3.68 23.24 -11.95
N PHE A 14 3.08 22.82 -10.84
CA PHE A 14 1.67 23.11 -10.50
C PHE A 14 1.50 24.08 -9.33
N GLY A 15 2.56 24.44 -8.62
CA GLY A 15 2.55 25.37 -7.49
C GLY A 15 1.97 24.79 -6.19
N ARG A 16 1.34 23.62 -6.23
CA ARG A 16 0.72 22.97 -5.08
C ARG A 16 0.63 21.46 -5.25
N ILE A 17 0.47 20.72 -4.15
CA ILE A 17 0.18 19.28 -4.13
C ILE A 17 -0.92 19.05 -3.11
N ASP A 18 -2.11 18.66 -3.57
CA ASP A 18 -3.28 18.49 -2.73
C ASP A 18 -3.44 17.06 -2.23
N ILE A 19 -3.09 16.08 -3.10
CA ILE A 19 -3.28 14.66 -2.83
C ILE A 19 -2.01 13.90 -3.18
N LEU A 20 -1.57 13.02 -2.27
CA LEU A 20 -0.55 12.01 -2.53
C LEU A 20 -1.15 10.62 -2.37
N VAL A 21 -1.05 9.78 -3.39
CA VAL A 21 -1.40 8.36 -3.31
C VAL A 21 -0.12 7.52 -3.33
N ASN A 22 0.22 6.88 -2.23
CA ASN A 22 1.35 5.96 -2.12
C ASN A 22 0.90 4.53 -2.44
N ASN A 23 1.07 4.10 -3.69
CA ASN A 23 0.63 2.78 -4.18
C ASN A 23 1.79 1.83 -4.54
N VAL A 24 3.04 2.24 -4.37
CA VAL A 24 4.20 1.40 -4.71
C VAL A 24 4.39 0.29 -3.69
N GLY A 25 4.57 -0.93 -4.17
CA GLY A 25 4.83 -2.11 -3.33
C GLY A 25 4.36 -3.41 -3.98
N GLY A 26 4.34 -4.45 -3.17
CA GLY A 26 3.80 -5.78 -3.51
C GLY A 26 4.83 -6.89 -3.39
N THR A 27 4.34 -8.07 -3.03
CA THR A 27 5.11 -9.31 -2.83
C THR A 27 6.05 -9.61 -3.98
N ILE A 28 7.31 -9.89 -3.68
CA ILE A 28 8.33 -10.33 -4.64
C ILE A 28 8.35 -11.86 -4.68
N TRP A 29 8.39 -12.50 -3.51
CA TRP A 29 8.45 -13.97 -3.37
C TRP A 29 7.22 -14.50 -2.65
N ALA A 30 6.76 -15.66 -3.08
CA ALA A 30 5.73 -16.45 -2.42
C ALA A 30 6.36 -17.75 -1.93
N LYS A 31 6.66 -17.84 -0.63
CA LYS A 31 7.23 -19.03 0.00
C LYS A 31 7.08 -19.00 1.53
N PRO A 32 7.15 -20.15 2.24
CA PRO A 32 7.17 -20.23 3.68
C PRO A 32 8.31 -19.39 4.29
N PHE A 33 8.09 -18.84 5.47
CA PHE A 33 9.01 -17.85 6.06
C PHE A 33 10.40 -18.42 6.33
N GLU A 34 10.49 -19.67 6.75
CA GLU A 34 11.78 -20.34 7.03
C GLU A 34 12.64 -20.54 5.79
N GLN A 35 12.11 -20.30 4.60
CA GLN A 35 12.85 -20.41 3.34
C GLN A 35 13.30 -19.05 2.79
N TYR A 36 12.95 -17.94 3.45
CA TYR A 36 13.46 -16.64 3.06
C TYR A 36 14.93 -16.46 3.45
N ALA A 37 15.73 -16.02 2.51
CA ALA A 37 17.07 -15.50 2.81
C ALA A 37 16.96 -14.09 3.43
N GLU A 38 17.97 -13.66 4.18
CA GLU A 38 17.96 -12.36 4.87
C GLU A 38 17.84 -11.19 3.88
N ASP A 39 18.55 -11.25 2.76
CA ASP A 39 18.50 -10.24 1.71
C ASP A 39 17.12 -10.17 1.00
N GLU A 40 16.42 -11.29 0.89
CA GLU A 40 15.04 -11.33 0.37
C GLU A 40 14.06 -10.66 1.35
N ILE A 41 14.25 -10.88 2.66
CA ILE A 41 13.44 -10.20 3.70
C ILE A 41 13.65 -8.69 3.61
N GLU A 42 14.91 -8.25 3.53
CA GLU A 42 15.23 -6.83 3.38
C GLU A 42 14.64 -6.23 2.09
N ALA A 43 14.73 -6.94 0.97
CA ALA A 43 14.20 -6.49 -0.31
C ALA A 43 12.67 -6.33 -0.30
N GLU A 44 11.94 -7.26 0.34
CA GLU A 44 10.49 -7.15 0.53
C GLU A 44 10.11 -5.90 1.36
N VAL A 45 10.78 -5.68 2.48
CA VAL A 45 10.56 -4.50 3.35
C VAL A 45 10.92 -3.22 2.59
N ARG A 46 12.09 -3.20 1.96
CA ARG A 46 12.56 -2.05 1.17
C ARG A 46 11.59 -1.68 0.05
N ARG A 47 11.03 -2.68 -0.63
CA ARG A 47 10.08 -2.47 -1.73
C ARG A 47 8.71 -2.00 -1.25
N SER A 48 8.22 -2.52 -0.12
CA SER A 48 6.80 -2.39 0.24
C SER A 48 6.51 -1.41 1.37
N LEU A 49 7.54 -0.93 2.09
CA LEU A 49 7.43 0.06 3.16
C LEU A 49 8.10 1.39 2.81
N PHE A 50 9.36 1.36 2.38
CA PHE A 50 10.16 2.57 2.21
C PHE A 50 9.62 3.56 1.18
N PRO A 51 9.04 3.16 0.03
CA PRO A 51 8.46 4.12 -0.91
C PRO A 51 7.37 4.99 -0.27
N THR A 52 6.52 4.40 0.61
CA THR A 52 5.50 5.15 1.36
C THR A 52 6.13 6.14 2.33
N LEU A 53 7.15 5.72 3.10
CA LEU A 53 7.90 6.62 4.00
C LEU A 53 8.53 7.78 3.24
N TRP A 54 9.18 7.51 2.11
CA TRP A 54 9.84 8.54 1.32
C TRP A 54 8.86 9.47 0.63
N GLY A 55 7.73 8.96 0.14
CA GLY A 55 6.65 9.76 -0.44
C GLY A 55 6.06 10.73 0.59
N CYS A 56 5.68 10.23 1.76
CA CYS A 56 5.17 11.06 2.85
C CYS A 56 6.20 12.13 3.26
N ARG A 57 7.45 11.73 3.53
CA ARG A 57 8.51 12.67 3.91
C ARG A 57 8.75 13.76 2.87
N ALA A 58 8.62 13.43 1.59
CA ALA A 58 8.87 14.37 0.50
C ALA A 58 7.73 15.38 0.32
N VAL A 59 6.47 14.97 0.52
CA VAL A 59 5.29 15.85 0.30
C VAL A 59 4.99 16.75 1.50
N LEU A 60 5.27 16.28 2.72
CA LEU A 60 4.90 16.95 3.96
C LEU A 60 5.31 18.43 4.03
N PRO A 61 6.55 18.86 3.65
CA PRO A 61 6.91 20.28 3.69
C PRO A 61 5.97 21.17 2.87
N PHE A 62 5.50 20.70 1.72
CA PHE A 62 4.59 21.43 0.86
C PHE A 62 3.17 21.51 1.45
N MET A 63 2.64 20.37 1.90
CA MET A 63 1.32 20.31 2.50
C MET A 63 1.24 21.08 3.82
N ILE A 64 2.31 21.06 4.64
CA ILE A 64 2.41 21.88 5.87
C ILE A 64 2.39 23.36 5.52
N ALA A 65 3.16 23.81 4.52
CA ALA A 65 3.14 25.20 4.07
C ALA A 65 1.77 25.61 3.51
N GLN A 66 1.05 24.69 2.87
CA GLN A 66 -0.31 24.89 2.35
C GLN A 66 -1.39 24.89 3.45
N GLN A 67 -1.11 24.37 4.65
CA GLN A 67 -2.06 24.07 5.72
C GLN A 67 -3.23 23.22 5.22
N ALA A 68 -2.98 22.36 4.26
CA ALA A 68 -3.97 21.45 3.66
C ALA A 68 -3.29 20.31 2.89
N GLY A 69 -3.90 19.15 2.88
CA GLY A 69 -3.47 18.01 2.06
C GLY A 69 -4.13 16.70 2.46
N THR A 70 -4.10 15.74 1.55
CA THR A 70 -4.57 14.38 1.82
C THR A 70 -3.53 13.37 1.34
N ILE A 71 -3.12 12.46 2.22
CA ILE A 71 -2.21 11.35 1.91
C ILE A 71 -3.00 10.05 2.02
N VAL A 72 -3.11 9.31 0.91
CA VAL A 72 -3.76 8.00 0.85
C VAL A 72 -2.69 6.92 0.66
N ASN A 73 -2.51 6.08 1.68
CA ASN A 73 -1.54 4.99 1.65
C ASN A 73 -2.23 3.66 1.27
N VAL A 74 -1.68 2.96 0.30
CA VAL A 74 -2.18 1.64 -0.11
C VAL A 74 -1.45 0.55 0.68
N SER A 75 -2.12 0.03 1.70
CA SER A 75 -1.68 -1.09 2.53
C SER A 75 -2.06 -2.44 1.90
N SER A 76 -2.51 -3.41 2.68
CA SER A 76 -3.03 -4.70 2.25
C SER A 76 -3.64 -5.45 3.44
N VAL A 77 -4.66 -6.27 3.23
CA VAL A 77 -5.12 -7.28 4.21
C VAL A 77 -4.13 -8.45 4.37
N ALA A 78 -3.08 -8.50 3.55
CA ALA A 78 -1.99 -9.48 3.69
C ALA A 78 -1.14 -9.30 4.95
N THR A 79 -1.50 -8.38 5.85
CA THR A 79 -1.00 -8.33 7.23
C THR A 79 -1.31 -9.61 8.01
N ARG A 80 -2.26 -10.40 7.53
CA ARG A 80 -2.53 -11.77 7.97
C ARG A 80 -2.66 -12.67 6.75
N GLY A 81 -1.61 -13.42 6.42
CA GLY A 81 -1.61 -14.27 5.24
C GLY A 81 -0.46 -15.27 5.24
N VAL A 82 -0.54 -16.27 4.36
CA VAL A 82 0.48 -17.32 4.19
C VAL A 82 1.54 -16.94 3.15
N ASN A 83 2.72 -17.55 3.24
CA ASN A 83 3.80 -17.53 2.24
C ASN A 83 4.32 -16.12 1.84
N ARG A 84 4.08 -15.08 2.64
CA ARG A 84 4.50 -13.70 2.37
C ARG A 84 4.69 -12.87 3.64
N VAL A 85 5.27 -13.48 4.69
CA VAL A 85 5.43 -12.84 6.00
C VAL A 85 6.19 -11.51 5.92
N PRO A 86 7.34 -11.37 5.19
CA PRO A 86 8.04 -10.09 5.12
C PRO A 86 7.20 -8.98 4.44
N TYR A 87 6.43 -9.33 3.43
CA TYR A 87 5.47 -8.40 2.81
C TYR A 87 4.37 -7.97 3.80
N GLY A 88 3.81 -8.93 4.55
CA GLY A 88 2.83 -8.66 5.60
C GLY A 88 3.38 -7.71 6.66
N ALA A 89 4.61 -7.93 7.13
CA ALA A 89 5.30 -7.05 8.08
C ALA A 89 5.48 -5.62 7.52
N ALA A 90 5.89 -5.51 6.24
CA ALA A 90 6.02 -4.22 5.57
C ALA A 90 4.68 -3.47 5.48
N LYS A 91 3.58 -4.17 5.19
CA LYS A 91 2.24 -3.58 5.13
C LYS A 91 1.66 -3.25 6.51
N GLY A 92 1.97 -4.03 7.53
CA GLY A 92 1.73 -3.66 8.93
C GLY A 92 2.46 -2.38 9.31
N GLY A 93 3.70 -2.20 8.85
CA GLY A 93 4.44 -0.95 8.95
C GLY A 93 3.73 0.23 8.27
N VAL A 94 3.12 0.02 7.10
CA VAL A 94 2.29 1.05 6.41
C VAL A 94 1.08 1.43 7.26
N ASN A 95 0.42 0.47 7.92
CA ASN A 95 -0.70 0.76 8.82
C ASN A 95 -0.25 1.64 9.99
N ALA A 96 0.84 1.27 10.65
CA ALA A 96 1.38 2.01 11.80
C ALA A 96 1.82 3.43 11.41
N LEU A 97 2.58 3.58 10.31
CA LEU A 97 3.02 4.91 9.85
C LEU A 97 1.83 5.82 9.48
N THR A 98 0.75 5.26 8.92
CA THR A 98 -0.46 6.02 8.58
C THR A 98 -1.09 6.62 9.82
N ALA A 99 -1.22 5.84 10.89
CA ALA A 99 -1.73 6.32 12.17
C ALA A 99 -0.81 7.39 12.80
N CYS A 100 0.50 7.15 12.81
CA CYS A 100 1.47 8.12 13.35
C CYS A 100 1.44 9.44 12.59
N PHE A 101 1.51 9.42 11.26
CA PHE A 101 1.45 10.65 10.46
C PHE A 101 0.11 11.38 10.59
N ALA A 102 -1.00 10.67 10.76
CA ALA A 102 -2.29 11.32 11.02
C ALA A 102 -2.24 12.15 12.32
N PHE A 103 -1.62 11.63 13.38
CA PHE A 103 -1.42 12.35 14.63
C PHE A 103 -0.51 13.57 14.46
N GLU A 104 0.64 13.40 13.80
CA GLU A 104 1.61 14.50 13.60
C GLU A 104 1.06 15.60 12.70
N CYS A 105 0.25 15.27 11.70
CA CYS A 105 -0.16 16.18 10.64
C CYS A 105 -1.52 16.83 10.85
N ALA A 106 -2.33 16.38 11.81
CA ALA A 106 -3.69 16.87 12.03
C ALA A 106 -3.75 18.39 12.28
N GLY A 107 -2.79 18.93 13.06
CA GLY A 107 -2.69 20.36 13.34
C GLY A 107 -2.37 21.25 12.12
N HIS A 108 -1.99 20.65 10.99
CA HIS A 108 -1.70 21.33 9.73
C HIS A 108 -2.82 21.18 8.69
N GLY A 109 -4.00 20.68 9.08
CA GLY A 109 -5.10 20.47 8.13
C GLY A 109 -4.82 19.33 7.13
N ILE A 110 -3.92 18.40 7.46
CA ILE A 110 -3.54 17.28 6.59
C ILE A 110 -4.21 15.99 7.10
N ARG A 111 -4.93 15.31 6.23
CA ARG A 111 -5.45 13.97 6.50
C ARG A 111 -4.48 12.91 5.99
N VAL A 112 -4.23 11.88 6.81
CA VAL A 112 -3.42 10.73 6.43
C VAL A 112 -4.20 9.46 6.74
N LEU A 113 -4.51 8.70 5.71
CA LEU A 113 -5.39 7.53 5.77
C LEU A 113 -5.02 6.56 4.64
N GLY A 114 -5.72 5.45 4.52
CA GLY A 114 -5.40 4.52 3.44
C GLY A 114 -6.44 3.45 3.23
N ILE A 115 -6.16 2.57 2.28
CA ILE A 115 -6.92 1.36 2.03
C ILE A 115 -6.05 0.12 2.25
N ALA A 116 -6.69 -1.00 2.60
CA ALA A 116 -6.10 -2.33 2.61
C ALA A 116 -6.80 -3.20 1.57
N PRO A 117 -6.29 -3.26 0.33
CA PRO A 117 -6.82 -4.14 -0.69
C PRO A 117 -6.73 -5.61 -0.30
N GLY A 118 -7.77 -6.37 -0.67
CA GLY A 118 -7.72 -7.83 -0.77
C GLY A 118 -7.09 -8.31 -2.08
N GLY A 119 -7.43 -9.52 -2.50
CA GLY A 119 -7.12 -10.00 -3.84
C GLY A 119 -7.76 -9.07 -4.87
N THR A 120 -6.97 -8.66 -5.86
CA THR A 120 -7.44 -7.73 -6.89
C THR A 120 -7.13 -8.29 -8.28
N GLU A 121 -8.14 -8.41 -9.12
CA GLU A 121 -7.98 -8.78 -10.52
C GLU A 121 -7.26 -7.66 -11.27
N ALA A 122 -6.13 -7.99 -11.85
CA ALA A 122 -5.31 -7.05 -12.59
C ALA A 122 -4.71 -7.72 -13.83
N PRO A 123 -4.48 -6.95 -14.91
CA PRO A 123 -3.80 -7.49 -16.08
C PRO A 123 -2.38 -7.94 -15.74
N PRO A 124 -1.79 -8.83 -16.54
CA PRO A 124 -0.41 -9.24 -16.37
C PRO A 124 0.54 -8.05 -16.28
N ARG A 125 1.51 -8.13 -15.37
CA ARG A 125 2.48 -7.06 -15.16
C ARG A 125 3.42 -6.92 -16.35
N ARG A 126 3.62 -5.70 -16.81
CA ARG A 126 4.62 -5.40 -17.83
C ARG A 126 6.06 -5.63 -17.34
N ILE A 127 6.30 -5.34 -16.06
CA ILE A 127 7.61 -5.54 -15.40
C ILE A 127 7.37 -6.50 -14.24
N PRO A 128 7.91 -7.72 -14.28
CA PRO A 128 7.84 -8.67 -13.18
C PRO A 128 8.48 -8.11 -11.91
N ARG A 129 7.93 -8.43 -10.74
CA ARG A 129 8.56 -8.07 -9.45
C ARG A 129 9.76 -8.94 -9.14
N ASN A 130 9.68 -10.22 -9.49
CA ASN A 130 10.78 -11.16 -9.49
C ASN A 130 11.12 -11.49 -10.95
N PRO A 131 12.36 -11.26 -11.41
CA PRO A 131 12.78 -11.59 -12.77
C PRO A 131 12.96 -13.10 -12.97
N VAL A 132 13.09 -13.87 -11.89
CA VAL A 132 13.24 -15.32 -11.96
C VAL A 132 11.88 -15.97 -12.19
N ALA A 133 11.80 -16.84 -13.19
CA ALA A 133 10.59 -17.60 -13.47
C ALA A 133 10.24 -18.50 -12.27
N ALA A 134 8.96 -18.51 -11.90
CA ALA A 134 8.49 -19.35 -10.80
C ALA A 134 8.53 -20.83 -11.23
N ASP A 135 9.21 -21.65 -10.46
CA ASP A 135 9.16 -23.11 -10.57
C ASP A 135 7.80 -23.66 -10.08
N GLU A 136 7.60 -24.96 -10.19
CA GLU A 136 6.36 -25.62 -9.80
C GLU A 136 6.03 -25.43 -8.31
N GLN A 137 7.05 -25.47 -7.46
CA GLN A 137 6.88 -25.28 -6.01
C GLN A 137 6.48 -23.84 -5.67
N THR A 138 7.13 -22.85 -6.26
CA THR A 138 6.76 -21.42 -6.09
C THR A 138 5.34 -21.15 -6.60
N GLN A 139 4.94 -21.78 -7.71
CA GLN A 139 3.57 -21.69 -8.21
C GLN A 139 2.56 -22.34 -7.23
N ALA A 140 2.93 -23.46 -6.58
CA ALA A 140 2.08 -24.08 -5.57
C ALA A 140 1.88 -23.16 -4.36
N TRP A 141 2.94 -22.52 -3.85
CA TRP A 141 2.83 -21.54 -2.76
C TRP A 141 2.01 -20.31 -3.15
N TYR A 142 2.14 -19.86 -4.40
CA TYR A 142 1.30 -18.76 -4.88
C TYR A 142 -0.18 -19.14 -4.95
N ARG A 143 -0.51 -20.36 -5.38
CA ARG A 143 -1.91 -20.86 -5.35
C ARG A 143 -2.47 -20.85 -3.92
N GLN A 144 -1.69 -21.24 -2.90
CA GLN A 144 -2.11 -21.16 -1.50
C GLN A 144 -2.45 -19.73 -1.06
N ILE A 145 -1.68 -18.73 -1.55
CA ILE A 145 -2.01 -17.30 -1.29
C ILE A 145 -3.37 -16.96 -1.91
N VAL A 146 -3.61 -17.38 -3.15
CA VAL A 146 -4.88 -17.12 -3.85
C VAL A 146 -6.05 -17.75 -3.12
N GLU A 147 -5.93 -19.04 -2.78
CA GLU A 147 -6.93 -19.82 -2.06
C GLU A 147 -7.24 -19.17 -0.69
N GLN A 148 -6.22 -18.87 0.10
CA GLN A 148 -6.39 -18.21 1.39
C GLN A 148 -7.07 -16.85 1.24
N THR A 149 -6.70 -16.06 0.24
CA THR A 149 -7.28 -14.74 0.01
C THR A 149 -8.78 -14.82 -0.35
N VAL A 150 -9.17 -15.78 -1.18
CA VAL A 150 -10.58 -16.02 -1.52
C VAL A 150 -11.35 -16.56 -0.32
N GLU A 151 -10.75 -17.50 0.44
CA GLU A 151 -11.40 -18.10 1.61
C GLU A 151 -11.62 -17.08 2.73
N SER A 152 -10.70 -16.17 2.96
CA SER A 152 -10.82 -15.11 3.96
C SER A 152 -11.87 -14.06 3.58
N SER A 153 -12.11 -13.85 2.29
CA SER A 153 -13.14 -12.90 1.81
C SER A 153 -14.55 -13.47 2.00
N LEU A 154 -15.44 -12.69 2.59
CA LEU A 154 -16.86 -13.05 2.69
C LEU A 154 -17.53 -13.10 1.31
N MET A 155 -17.08 -12.28 0.37
CA MET A 155 -17.59 -12.26 -1.01
C MET A 155 -17.03 -13.38 -1.89
N LYS A 156 -16.07 -14.18 -1.39
CA LYS A 156 -15.47 -15.34 -2.07
C LYS A 156 -14.94 -15.05 -3.49
N ARG A 157 -14.46 -13.85 -3.73
CA ARG A 157 -13.87 -13.43 -5.00
C ARG A 157 -12.79 -12.39 -4.82
N TYR A 158 -12.00 -12.18 -5.83
CA TYR A 158 -11.16 -10.99 -5.97
C TYR A 158 -12.03 -9.76 -6.27
N GLY A 159 -11.58 -8.59 -5.83
CA GLY A 159 -12.14 -7.32 -6.24
C GLY A 159 -11.56 -6.87 -7.59
N THR A 160 -12.21 -5.90 -8.22
CA THR A 160 -11.73 -5.27 -9.44
C THR A 160 -10.82 -4.07 -9.14
N LEU A 161 -10.09 -3.59 -10.13
CA LEU A 161 -9.31 -2.34 -10.01
C LEU A 161 -10.22 -1.14 -9.71
N ASP A 162 -11.41 -1.10 -10.31
CA ASP A 162 -12.38 0.00 -10.13
C ASP A 162 -12.93 0.01 -8.70
N GLU A 163 -13.19 -1.15 -8.08
CA GLU A 163 -13.60 -1.24 -6.68
C GLU A 163 -12.52 -0.69 -5.74
N GLN A 164 -11.24 -0.93 -6.03
CA GLN A 164 -10.14 -0.36 -5.26
C GLN A 164 -10.00 1.15 -5.50
N ALA A 165 -10.08 1.58 -6.75
CA ALA A 165 -9.94 2.98 -7.13
C ALA A 165 -11.07 3.85 -6.56
N ALA A 166 -12.31 3.35 -6.54
CA ALA A 166 -13.46 4.05 -5.95
C ALA A 166 -13.23 4.39 -4.48
N ALA A 167 -12.69 3.45 -3.70
CA ALA A 167 -12.37 3.69 -2.29
C ALA A 167 -11.24 4.73 -2.12
N ILE A 168 -10.21 4.70 -2.97
CA ILE A 168 -9.13 5.71 -2.97
C ILE A 168 -9.70 7.09 -3.30
N LEU A 169 -10.54 7.20 -4.31
CA LEU A 169 -11.17 8.46 -4.74
C LEU A 169 -12.03 9.05 -3.62
N PHE A 170 -12.88 8.23 -2.99
CA PHE A 170 -13.69 8.66 -1.83
C PHE A 170 -12.79 9.19 -0.71
N LEU A 171 -11.77 8.44 -0.29
CA LEU A 171 -10.88 8.84 0.79
C LEU A 171 -10.04 10.09 0.46
N ALA A 172 -9.72 10.31 -0.81
CA ALA A 172 -9.01 11.50 -1.27
C ALA A 172 -9.88 12.75 -1.35
N SER A 173 -11.20 12.59 -1.45
CA SER A 173 -12.17 13.68 -1.62
C SER A 173 -12.56 14.36 -0.30
N ASP A 174 -13.25 15.51 -0.40
CA ASP A 174 -13.79 16.24 0.74
C ASP A 174 -14.96 15.51 1.43
N GLU A 175 -15.60 14.54 0.76
CA GLU A 175 -16.62 13.68 1.36
C GLU A 175 -16.05 12.86 2.54
N ALA A 176 -14.76 12.59 2.55
CA ALA A 176 -14.03 11.93 3.64
C ALA A 176 -13.36 12.94 4.62
N SER A 177 -13.83 14.19 4.68
CA SER A 177 -13.17 15.27 5.45
C SER A 177 -13.02 14.99 6.95
N TYR A 178 -13.87 14.13 7.52
CA TYR A 178 -13.76 13.71 8.94
C TYR A 178 -13.10 12.35 9.15
N ILE A 179 -12.39 11.83 8.13
CA ILE A 179 -11.70 10.53 8.17
C ILE A 179 -10.19 10.77 8.09
N THR A 180 -9.45 10.35 9.12
CA THR A 180 -7.98 10.33 9.15
C THR A 180 -7.48 9.25 10.11
N GLY A 181 -6.23 8.82 10.03
CA GLY A 181 -5.59 7.85 10.93
C GLY A 181 -6.06 6.40 10.76
N THR A 182 -6.85 6.09 9.75
CA THR A 182 -7.44 4.76 9.54
C THR A 182 -7.00 4.12 8.23
N ILE A 183 -7.04 2.80 8.22
CA ILE A 183 -6.90 1.97 7.00
C ILE A 183 -8.24 1.28 6.77
N LEU A 184 -8.87 1.59 5.65
CA LEU A 184 -10.14 0.98 5.23
C LEU A 184 -9.88 -0.34 4.47
N PRO A 185 -10.31 -1.50 4.97
CA PRO A 185 -10.24 -2.75 4.21
C PRO A 185 -11.17 -2.70 2.99
N VAL A 186 -10.61 -2.94 1.81
CA VAL A 186 -11.35 -3.07 0.54
C VAL A 186 -11.11 -4.47 0.01
N ALA A 187 -11.68 -5.46 0.68
CA ALA A 187 -11.29 -6.85 0.57
C ALA A 187 -12.46 -7.85 0.66
N GLY A 188 -13.67 -7.38 0.37
CA GLY A 188 -14.85 -8.24 0.39
C GLY A 188 -15.16 -8.85 1.77
N GLY A 189 -14.81 -8.15 2.86
CA GLY A 189 -15.04 -8.56 4.25
C GLY A 189 -13.84 -9.16 4.96
N ASP A 190 -12.71 -9.39 4.28
CA ASP A 190 -11.44 -9.71 4.95
C ASP A 190 -10.91 -8.46 5.67
N GLN A 191 -10.51 -8.63 6.92
CA GLN A 191 -10.03 -7.53 7.78
C GLN A 191 -8.49 -7.50 7.91
N GLY A 192 -7.80 -8.54 7.47
CA GLY A 192 -6.35 -8.67 7.58
C GLY A 192 -5.85 -9.22 8.92
#